data_278b6b9a604abbaee14ccd64d0a06dab
#
_entry.id   278b6b9a604abbaee14ccd64d0a06dab
#
_cell.length_a   1.000
_cell.length_b   1.000
_cell.length_c   1.000
_cell.angle_alpha   90.00
_cell.angle_beta   90.00
_cell.angle_gamma   90.00
#
_symmetry.space_group_name_H-M   'P 1'
#
loop_
_entity.id
_entity.type
_entity.pdbx_description
1 polymer ?
#
loop_
_entity_poly.entity_id
_entity_poly.type
_entity_poly.pdbx_seq_one_letter_code
_entity_poly.pdbx_strand_id
1 'polypeptide(L)'
;IIGVVGSLIVVYAVGYMYGYHKHRKDVRDNRRYFFMLLFIFLGAMFGFVLSESLMWIDFFWEVTSVCSFLLIGYTREAEAIRNSFRALWMNLLGGVALAVGIVYFDSAVNCVSLHKLIEYAQTGVVPAVIGVALIALAALTKAAQLPFSTWLMGAMVAPTPSSALLHSATMVKAGIYILFRLAPAMGGTTTGNVVVFVGGFTFFMASIMAISQSDGKKVLAFSTISNLGLMTACAGVGSHETV
;
A
#
# COMPACT_ATOMS: atom_id res chain seq x y z
N ILE A 1 -8.53 9.08 -8.38
CA ILE A 1 -8.83 7.65 -8.15
C ILE A 1 -9.58 7.49 -6.84
N ILE A 2 -9.04 7.91 -5.68
CA ILE A 2 -9.66 7.72 -4.35
C ILE A 2 -11.09 8.27 -4.33
N GLY A 3 -11.31 9.51 -4.75
CA GLY A 3 -12.62 10.16 -4.73
C GLY A 3 -13.65 9.49 -5.64
N VAL A 4 -13.29 9.23 -6.90
CA VAL A 4 -14.24 8.68 -7.89
C VAL A 4 -14.42 7.18 -7.70
N VAL A 5 -13.33 6.41 -7.77
CA VAL A 5 -13.40 4.94 -7.70
C VAL A 5 -13.79 4.50 -6.29
N GLY A 6 -13.26 5.13 -5.25
CA GLY A 6 -13.63 4.82 -3.87
C GLY A 6 -15.12 5.05 -3.59
N SER A 7 -15.70 6.15 -4.06
CA SER A 7 -17.14 6.42 -3.91
C SER A 7 -18.00 5.40 -4.65
N LEU A 8 -17.62 5.01 -5.87
CA LEU A 8 -18.31 3.97 -6.63
C LEU A 8 -18.27 2.61 -5.92
N ILE A 9 -17.12 2.27 -5.31
CA ILE A 9 -16.98 1.04 -4.52
C ILE A 9 -17.90 1.08 -3.29
N VAL A 10 -18.04 2.22 -2.61
CA VAL A 10 -18.96 2.35 -1.46
C VAL A 10 -20.40 2.16 -1.90
N VAL A 11 -20.82 2.77 -3.02
CA VAL A 11 -22.17 2.56 -3.57
C VAL A 11 -22.42 1.10 -3.92
N TYR A 12 -21.47 0.46 -4.61
CA TYR A 12 -21.53 -0.97 -4.92
C TYR A 12 -21.59 -1.84 -3.66
N ALA A 13 -20.84 -1.49 -2.61
CA ALA A 13 -20.79 -2.23 -1.36
C ALA A 13 -22.16 -2.30 -0.66
N VAL A 14 -23.03 -1.30 -0.81
CA VAL A 14 -24.38 -1.30 -0.20
C VAL A 14 -25.18 -2.47 -0.75
N GLY A 15 -25.27 -2.60 -2.07
CA GLY A 15 -26.01 -3.72 -2.70
C GLY A 15 -25.35 -5.07 -2.46
N TYR A 16 -24.01 -5.12 -2.56
CA TYR A 16 -23.25 -6.35 -2.36
C TYR A 16 -23.42 -6.91 -0.94
N MET A 17 -23.25 -6.08 0.11
CA MET A 17 -23.33 -6.53 1.51
C MET A 17 -24.75 -6.95 1.91
N TYR A 18 -25.76 -6.36 1.29
CA TYR A 18 -27.15 -6.83 1.48
C TYR A 18 -27.33 -8.26 0.95
N GLY A 19 -26.88 -8.52 -0.29
CA GLY A 19 -26.92 -9.87 -0.88
C GLY A 19 -26.02 -10.86 -0.16
N TYR A 20 -24.82 -10.42 0.25
CA TYR A 20 -23.85 -11.24 0.96
C TYR A 20 -24.41 -11.86 2.23
N HIS A 21 -25.01 -11.05 3.12
CA HIS A 21 -25.62 -11.55 4.38
C HIS A 21 -26.91 -12.33 4.18
N LYS A 22 -27.59 -12.15 3.05
CA LYS A 22 -28.74 -12.99 2.70
C LYS A 22 -28.33 -14.44 2.39
N HIS A 23 -27.17 -14.62 1.76
CA HIS A 23 -26.66 -15.95 1.35
C HIS A 23 -25.72 -16.58 2.40
N ARG A 24 -24.96 -15.77 3.15
CA ARG A 24 -23.99 -16.18 4.17
C ARG A 24 -24.54 -15.90 5.58
N LYS A 25 -25.51 -16.73 6.03
CA LYS A 25 -26.11 -16.63 7.39
C LYS A 25 -25.13 -17.04 8.51
N ASP A 26 -24.06 -17.72 8.18
CA ASP A 26 -22.96 -18.12 9.06
C ASP A 26 -22.11 -16.93 9.51
N VAL A 27 -22.09 -15.83 8.77
CA VAL A 27 -21.34 -14.63 9.10
C VAL A 27 -22.22 -13.63 9.84
N ARG A 28 -21.79 -13.18 11.02
CA ARG A 28 -22.51 -12.16 11.81
C ARG A 28 -22.72 -10.88 10.99
N ASP A 29 -23.94 -10.38 10.97
CA ASP A 29 -24.24 -9.10 10.29
C ASP A 29 -23.69 -7.90 11.08
N ASN A 30 -22.55 -7.43 10.65
CA ASN A 30 -21.88 -6.23 11.17
C ASN A 30 -21.70 -5.17 10.06
N ARG A 31 -22.68 -4.99 9.16
CA ARG A 31 -22.61 -4.04 8.03
C ARG A 31 -22.25 -2.62 8.46
N ARG A 32 -22.80 -2.14 9.60
CA ARG A 32 -22.45 -0.80 10.12
C ARG A 32 -20.97 -0.66 10.40
N TYR A 33 -20.37 -1.65 11.04
CA TYR A 33 -18.93 -1.70 11.30
C TYR A 33 -18.12 -1.75 10.01
N PHE A 34 -18.56 -2.52 9.02
CA PHE A 34 -17.94 -2.61 7.72
C PHE A 34 -17.88 -1.25 7.01
N PHE A 35 -19.01 -0.54 6.94
CA PHE A 35 -19.05 0.78 6.30
C PHE A 35 -18.26 1.83 7.08
N MET A 36 -18.29 1.79 8.41
CA MET A 36 -17.46 2.67 9.25
C MET A 36 -15.98 2.51 8.88
N LEU A 37 -15.47 1.28 8.78
CA LEU A 37 -14.08 1.01 8.39
C LEU A 37 -13.78 1.49 6.97
N LEU A 38 -14.70 1.29 6.02
CA LEU A 38 -14.54 1.80 4.65
C LEU A 38 -14.38 3.32 4.62
N PHE A 39 -15.20 4.06 5.37
CA PHE A 39 -15.12 5.52 5.40
C PHE A 39 -13.85 6.01 6.12
N ILE A 40 -13.47 5.38 7.24
CA ILE A 40 -12.21 5.71 7.93
C ILE A 40 -11.03 5.47 7.00
N PHE A 41 -11.03 4.34 6.30
CA PHE A 41 -9.99 4.01 5.34
C PHE A 41 -9.89 5.03 4.20
N LEU A 42 -11.01 5.42 3.59
CA LEU A 42 -11.03 6.45 2.54
C LEU A 42 -10.56 7.81 3.06
N GLY A 43 -11.04 8.22 4.24
CA GLY A 43 -10.59 9.46 4.89
C GLY A 43 -9.08 9.44 5.15
N ALA A 44 -8.55 8.34 5.66
CA ALA A 44 -7.11 8.17 5.88
C ALA A 44 -6.31 8.25 4.56
N MET A 45 -6.83 7.67 3.48
CA MET A 45 -6.19 7.76 2.16
C MET A 45 -6.18 9.18 1.60
N PHE A 46 -7.24 9.98 1.83
CA PHE A 46 -7.23 11.40 1.48
C PHE A 46 -6.21 12.17 2.32
N GLY A 47 -6.22 11.96 3.64
CA GLY A 47 -5.23 12.56 4.54
C GLY A 47 -3.80 12.24 4.13
N PHE A 48 -3.53 10.97 3.77
CA PHE A 48 -2.24 10.51 3.31
C PHE A 48 -1.75 11.24 2.03
N VAL A 49 -2.60 11.33 1.01
CA VAL A 49 -2.21 11.92 -0.29
C VAL A 49 -2.06 13.45 -0.20
N LEU A 50 -2.85 14.10 0.65
CA LEU A 50 -2.84 15.55 0.81
C LEU A 50 -1.79 16.04 1.84
N SER A 51 -1.16 15.12 2.57
CA SER A 51 -0.15 15.49 3.58
C SER A 51 1.22 15.73 2.96
N GLU A 52 1.89 16.77 3.45
CA GLU A 52 3.29 17.09 3.18
C GLU A 52 4.20 16.71 4.36
N SER A 53 3.66 16.71 5.57
CA SER A 53 4.38 16.32 6.77
C SER A 53 4.55 14.80 6.85
N LEU A 54 5.79 14.35 7.02
CA LEU A 54 6.13 12.94 7.19
C LEU A 54 5.42 12.31 8.40
N MET A 55 5.18 13.06 9.48
CA MET A 55 4.45 12.58 10.65
C MET A 55 2.97 12.27 10.32
N TRP A 56 2.30 13.15 9.54
CA TRP A 56 0.93 12.88 9.11
C TRP A 56 0.86 11.77 8.06
N ILE A 57 1.86 11.66 7.19
CA ILE A 57 1.99 10.55 6.24
C ILE A 57 2.08 9.22 7.01
N ASP A 58 2.93 9.14 8.04
CA ASP A 58 3.07 7.95 8.89
C ASP A 58 1.78 7.62 9.63
N PHE A 59 1.14 8.61 10.27
CA PHE A 59 -0.12 8.43 10.95
C PHE A 59 -1.21 7.83 10.04
N PHE A 60 -1.43 8.42 8.86
CA PHE A 60 -2.43 7.90 7.92
C PHE A 60 -2.02 6.55 7.32
N TRP A 61 -0.72 6.31 7.16
CA TRP A 61 -0.19 5.01 6.75
C TRP A 61 -0.59 3.91 7.72
N GLU A 62 -0.46 4.13 9.01
CA GLU A 62 -0.83 3.15 10.03
C GLU A 62 -2.35 3.00 10.16
N VAL A 63 -3.12 4.08 10.07
CA VAL A 63 -4.59 3.99 10.04
C VAL A 63 -5.06 3.10 8.90
N THR A 64 -4.48 3.24 7.69
CA THR A 64 -4.84 2.36 6.55
C THR A 64 -4.44 0.90 6.79
N SER A 65 -3.30 0.64 7.47
CA SER A 65 -2.85 -0.71 7.83
C SER A 65 -3.83 -1.39 8.79
N VAL A 66 -4.24 -0.69 9.84
CA VAL A 66 -5.22 -1.20 10.82
C VAL A 66 -6.59 -1.42 10.19
N CYS A 67 -7.09 -0.47 9.40
CA CYS A 67 -8.37 -0.64 8.70
C CYS A 67 -8.35 -1.85 7.76
N SER A 68 -7.24 -2.07 7.04
CA SER A 68 -7.10 -3.22 6.15
C SER A 68 -7.11 -4.54 6.92
N PHE A 69 -6.40 -4.62 8.04
CA PHE A 69 -6.43 -5.77 8.95
C PHE A 69 -7.85 -6.13 9.36
N LEU A 70 -8.64 -5.13 9.79
CA LEU A 70 -10.01 -5.31 10.26
C LEU A 70 -10.97 -5.68 9.10
N LEU A 71 -10.78 -5.12 7.92
CA LEU A 71 -11.58 -5.44 6.73
C LEU A 71 -11.28 -6.85 6.19
N ILE A 72 -10.03 -7.30 6.20
CA ILE A 72 -9.64 -8.66 5.78
C ILE A 72 -10.21 -9.68 6.76
N GLY A 73 -10.14 -9.41 8.07
CA GLY A 73 -10.67 -10.25 9.12
C GLY A 73 -12.19 -10.17 9.35
N TYR A 74 -12.94 -9.49 8.48
CA TYR A 74 -14.37 -9.21 8.68
C TYR A 74 -15.21 -10.46 8.92
N THR A 75 -14.99 -11.54 8.17
CA THR A 75 -15.75 -12.78 8.27
C THR A 75 -15.48 -13.56 9.54
N ARG A 76 -14.36 -13.28 10.22
CA ARG A 76 -13.89 -13.99 11.42
C ARG A 76 -13.65 -15.49 11.23
N GLU A 77 -13.59 -15.98 10.01
CA GLU A 77 -13.16 -17.33 9.70
C GLU A 77 -11.68 -17.51 10.02
N ALA A 78 -11.26 -18.72 10.39
CA ALA A 78 -9.86 -19.00 10.75
C ALA A 78 -8.87 -18.60 9.64
N GLU A 79 -9.24 -18.80 8.38
CA GLU A 79 -8.44 -18.39 7.23
C GLU A 79 -8.35 -16.87 7.12
N ALA A 80 -9.48 -16.16 7.27
CA ALA A 80 -9.53 -14.69 7.22
C ALA A 80 -8.70 -14.07 8.35
N ILE A 81 -8.81 -14.62 9.57
CA ILE A 81 -8.01 -14.16 10.72
C ILE A 81 -6.51 -14.36 10.44
N ARG A 82 -6.08 -15.55 10.01
CA ARG A 82 -4.68 -15.82 9.71
C ARG A 82 -4.13 -14.89 8.62
N ASN A 83 -4.91 -14.65 7.57
CA ASN A 83 -4.51 -13.78 6.48
C ASN A 83 -4.51 -12.30 6.88
N SER A 84 -5.44 -11.86 7.74
CA SER A 84 -5.44 -10.50 8.28
C SER A 84 -4.21 -10.23 9.14
N PHE A 85 -3.80 -11.16 10.01
CA PHE A 85 -2.57 -11.05 10.78
C PHE A 85 -1.32 -11.04 9.89
N ARG A 86 -1.30 -11.85 8.80
CA ARG A 86 -0.21 -11.82 7.83
C ARG A 86 -0.09 -10.43 7.17
N ALA A 87 -1.23 -9.86 6.76
CA ALA A 87 -1.26 -8.53 6.17
C ALA A 87 -0.80 -7.45 7.18
N LEU A 88 -1.27 -7.53 8.43
CA LEU A 88 -0.85 -6.61 9.49
C LEU A 88 0.65 -6.66 9.73
N TRP A 89 1.20 -7.87 9.94
CA TRP A 89 2.62 -8.06 10.22
C TRP A 89 3.52 -7.52 9.10
N MET A 90 3.21 -7.83 7.85
CA MET A 90 4.02 -7.36 6.72
C MET A 90 3.95 -5.84 6.55
N ASN A 91 2.76 -5.24 6.71
CA ASN A 91 2.61 -3.79 6.65
C ASN A 91 3.26 -3.10 7.85
N LEU A 92 3.25 -3.72 9.04
CA LEU A 92 3.92 -3.20 10.23
C LEU A 92 5.44 -3.16 10.05
N LEU A 93 6.06 -4.16 9.41
CA LEU A 93 7.48 -4.11 9.06
C LEU A 93 7.79 -2.88 8.19
N GLY A 94 6.93 -2.58 7.22
CA GLY A 94 7.04 -1.38 6.41
C GLY A 94 6.82 -0.10 7.23
N GLY A 95 5.83 -0.08 8.12
CA GLY A 95 5.55 1.05 9.00
C GLY A 95 6.72 1.36 9.94
N VAL A 96 7.33 0.34 10.54
CA VAL A 96 8.55 0.51 11.36
C VAL A 96 9.69 1.11 10.52
N ALA A 97 9.90 0.65 9.29
CA ALA A 97 10.93 1.23 8.42
C ALA A 97 10.63 2.71 8.10
N LEU A 98 9.36 3.04 7.84
CA LEU A 98 8.91 4.43 7.63
C LEU A 98 9.19 5.29 8.86
N ALA A 99 8.72 4.87 10.03
CA ALA A 99 8.90 5.61 11.29
C ALA A 99 10.39 5.81 11.63
N VAL A 100 11.21 4.76 11.51
CA VAL A 100 12.67 4.85 11.74
C VAL A 100 13.32 5.83 10.76
N GLY A 101 12.94 5.79 9.48
CA GLY A 101 13.44 6.71 8.45
C GLY A 101 13.10 8.17 8.78
N ILE A 102 11.88 8.43 9.25
CA ILE A 102 11.42 9.76 9.65
C ILE A 102 12.19 10.26 10.89
N VAL A 103 12.24 9.45 11.94
CA VAL A 103 12.92 9.82 13.19
C VAL A 103 14.40 10.06 12.96
N TYR A 104 15.06 9.22 12.13
CA TYR A 104 16.46 9.38 11.81
C TYR A 104 16.74 10.70 11.05
N PHE A 105 15.89 11.01 10.07
CA PHE A 105 16.00 12.28 9.34
C PHE A 105 15.74 13.49 10.24
N ASP A 106 14.66 13.44 11.03
CA ASP A 106 14.28 14.53 11.93
C ASP A 106 15.36 14.80 13.01
N SER A 107 15.93 13.75 13.59
CA SER A 107 16.98 13.88 14.61
C SER A 107 18.25 14.57 14.09
N ALA A 108 18.51 14.51 12.78
CA ALA A 108 19.70 15.09 12.16
C ALA A 108 19.45 16.50 11.60
N VAL A 109 18.23 16.78 11.13
CA VAL A 109 17.90 18.00 10.36
C VAL A 109 16.85 18.87 11.04
N ASN A 110 16.18 18.36 12.12
CA ASN A 110 15.04 19.00 12.79
C ASN A 110 13.93 19.39 11.79
N CYS A 111 13.56 18.46 10.91
CA CYS A 111 12.58 18.70 9.88
C CYS A 111 11.78 17.45 9.52
N VAL A 112 10.46 17.58 9.44
CA VAL A 112 9.52 16.50 9.10
C VAL A 112 8.79 16.74 7.77
N SER A 113 9.34 17.55 6.87
CA SER A 113 8.78 17.80 5.55
C SER A 113 9.32 16.81 4.53
N LEU A 114 8.42 16.19 3.74
CA LEU A 114 8.79 15.30 2.66
C LEU A 114 9.59 16.02 1.56
N HIS A 115 9.21 17.26 1.25
CA HIS A 115 9.91 18.06 0.24
C HIS A 115 11.38 18.31 0.64
N LYS A 116 11.61 18.71 1.90
CA LYS A 116 12.97 18.90 2.41
C LYS A 116 13.78 17.61 2.48
N LEU A 117 13.14 16.48 2.82
CA LEU A 117 13.80 15.17 2.77
C LEU A 117 14.37 14.90 1.35
N ILE A 118 13.57 15.16 0.31
CA ILE A 118 13.97 14.98 -1.08
C ILE A 118 15.12 15.93 -1.45
N GLU A 119 14.99 17.20 -1.10
CA GLU A 119 16.02 18.22 -1.36
C GLU A 119 17.36 17.85 -0.70
N TYR A 120 17.36 17.50 0.58
CA TYR A 120 18.56 17.07 1.29
C TYR A 120 19.15 15.75 0.76
N ALA A 121 18.30 14.83 0.29
CA ALA A 121 18.79 13.59 -0.30
C ALA A 121 19.48 13.83 -1.65
N GLN A 122 18.98 14.75 -2.47
CA GLN A 122 19.61 15.16 -3.74
C GLN A 122 20.99 15.81 -3.52
N THR A 123 21.17 16.53 -2.42
CA THR A 123 22.48 17.12 -2.06
C THR A 123 23.42 16.09 -1.41
N GLY A 124 23.02 14.84 -1.23
CA GLY A 124 23.84 13.77 -0.68
C GLY A 124 23.98 13.79 0.84
N VAL A 125 23.11 14.47 1.55
CA VAL A 125 23.08 14.48 3.03
C VAL A 125 22.72 13.08 3.53
N VAL A 126 23.66 12.41 4.19
CA VAL A 126 23.57 11.00 4.59
C VAL A 126 22.26 10.65 5.33
N PRO A 127 21.81 11.40 6.36
CA PRO A 127 20.55 11.11 7.01
C PRO A 127 19.33 11.13 6.08
N ALA A 128 19.32 12.03 5.09
CA ALA A 128 18.23 12.10 4.11
C ALA A 128 18.29 10.93 3.13
N VAL A 129 19.46 10.53 2.68
CA VAL A 129 19.66 9.36 1.80
C VAL A 129 19.20 8.07 2.49
N ILE A 130 19.55 7.88 3.77
CA ILE A 130 19.09 6.73 4.57
C ILE A 130 17.58 6.82 4.80
N GLY A 131 17.04 7.99 5.11
CA GLY A 131 15.60 8.23 5.24
C GLY A 131 14.84 7.83 3.99
N VAL A 132 15.31 8.26 2.80
CA VAL A 132 14.74 7.87 1.50
C VAL A 132 14.78 6.35 1.30
N ALA A 133 15.88 5.68 1.65
CA ALA A 133 16.00 4.24 1.50
C ALA A 133 15.01 3.47 2.40
N LEU A 134 14.85 3.89 3.65
CA LEU A 134 13.91 3.28 4.60
C LEU A 134 12.45 3.53 4.20
N ILE A 135 12.13 4.74 3.74
CA ILE A 135 10.78 5.05 3.25
C ILE A 135 10.49 4.29 1.95
N ALA A 136 11.48 4.12 1.06
CA ALA A 136 11.34 3.29 -0.13
C ALA A 136 11.08 1.82 0.24
N LEU A 137 11.77 1.26 1.24
CA LEU A 137 11.50 -0.08 1.76
C LEU A 137 10.06 -0.21 2.27
N ALA A 138 9.58 0.75 3.06
CA ALA A 138 8.19 0.81 3.51
C ALA A 138 7.21 0.81 2.33
N ALA A 139 7.51 1.61 1.31
CA ALA A 139 6.68 1.70 0.11
C ALA A 139 6.63 0.37 -0.67
N LEU A 140 7.74 -0.37 -0.77
CA LEU A 140 7.80 -1.69 -1.39
C LEU A 140 6.92 -2.71 -0.65
N THR A 141 6.88 -2.70 0.69
CA THR A 141 6.01 -3.58 1.48
C THR A 141 4.54 -3.27 1.24
N LYS A 142 4.14 -1.99 1.29
CA LYS A 142 2.77 -1.53 1.07
C LYS A 142 2.30 -1.78 -0.36
N ALA A 143 3.18 -1.61 -1.35
CA ALA A 143 2.92 -1.91 -2.76
C ALA A 143 2.96 -3.41 -3.08
N ALA A 144 3.07 -4.27 -2.06
CA ALA A 144 3.09 -5.73 -2.23
C ALA A 144 4.13 -6.23 -3.23
N GLN A 145 5.31 -5.58 -3.27
CA GLN A 145 6.40 -6.05 -4.11
C GLN A 145 7.02 -7.33 -3.54
N LEU A 146 7.60 -8.18 -4.38
CA LEU A 146 8.30 -9.37 -3.91
C LEU A 146 9.50 -8.97 -3.00
N PRO A 147 9.68 -9.67 -1.87
CA PRO A 147 8.99 -10.89 -1.40
C PRO A 147 7.69 -10.62 -0.61
N PHE A 148 7.24 -9.39 -0.45
CA PHE A 148 6.10 -9.01 0.40
C PHE A 148 4.72 -9.21 -0.24
N SER A 149 4.61 -9.78 -1.45
CA SER A 149 3.35 -9.93 -2.20
C SER A 149 2.32 -10.86 -1.53
N THR A 150 2.75 -11.73 -0.61
CA THR A 150 1.91 -12.78 -0.02
C THR A 150 0.77 -12.24 0.85
N TRP A 151 0.91 -11.05 1.44
CA TRP A 151 -0.18 -10.45 2.21
C TRP A 151 -1.36 -10.05 1.30
N LEU A 152 -1.04 -9.55 0.09
CA LEU A 152 -2.05 -9.14 -0.88
C LEU A 152 -2.84 -10.34 -1.38
N MET A 153 -2.16 -11.44 -1.65
CA MET A 153 -2.80 -12.69 -2.05
C MET A 153 -3.71 -13.26 -0.94
N GLY A 154 -3.25 -13.20 0.31
CA GLY A 154 -4.06 -13.60 1.46
C GLY A 154 -5.29 -12.72 1.69
N ALA A 155 -5.23 -11.46 1.33
CA ALA A 155 -6.34 -10.52 1.49
C ALA A 155 -7.53 -10.79 0.54
N MET A 156 -7.39 -11.71 -0.44
CA MET A 156 -8.47 -12.09 -1.36
C MET A 156 -9.63 -12.83 -0.68
N VAL A 157 -9.48 -13.32 0.55
CA VAL A 157 -10.56 -13.92 1.36
C VAL A 157 -11.59 -12.89 1.82
N ALA A 158 -11.24 -11.60 1.80
CA ALA A 158 -12.13 -10.51 2.19
C ALA A 158 -13.36 -10.39 1.26
N PRO A 159 -14.47 -9.80 1.74
CA PRO A 159 -15.60 -9.43 0.89
C PRO A 159 -15.15 -8.61 -0.32
N THR A 160 -15.77 -8.84 -1.48
CA THR A 160 -15.32 -8.23 -2.74
C THR A 160 -15.16 -6.70 -2.70
N PRO A 161 -16.05 -5.91 -2.05
CA PRO A 161 -15.84 -4.47 -1.94
C PRO A 161 -14.57 -4.08 -1.19
N SER A 162 -14.21 -4.82 -0.13
CA SER A 162 -12.93 -4.61 0.59
C SER A 162 -11.75 -4.91 -0.31
N SER A 163 -11.79 -6.05 -1.01
CA SER A 163 -10.73 -6.42 -1.95
C SER A 163 -10.57 -5.37 -3.05
N ALA A 164 -11.68 -4.89 -3.64
CA ALA A 164 -11.65 -3.86 -4.66
C ALA A 164 -11.04 -2.54 -4.15
N LEU A 165 -11.40 -2.13 -2.92
CA LEU A 165 -10.86 -0.91 -2.31
C LEU A 165 -9.36 -1.05 -2.04
N LEU A 166 -8.94 -2.12 -1.36
CA LEU A 166 -7.55 -2.33 -0.95
C LEU A 166 -6.61 -2.53 -2.16
N HIS A 167 -7.04 -3.31 -3.16
CA HIS A 167 -6.17 -3.72 -4.26
C HIS A 167 -6.25 -2.78 -5.48
N SER A 168 -7.47 -2.39 -5.88
CA SER A 168 -7.63 -1.64 -7.13
C SER A 168 -7.53 -0.14 -6.93
N ALA A 169 -8.12 0.39 -5.86
CA ALA A 169 -8.32 1.82 -5.74
C ALA A 169 -7.26 2.55 -4.92
N THR A 170 -6.74 1.94 -3.82
CA THR A 170 -6.12 2.78 -2.80
C THR A 170 -4.85 2.22 -2.16
N MET A 171 -4.92 1.21 -1.29
CA MET A 171 -3.84 0.87 -0.35
C MET A 171 -2.50 0.56 -1.01
N VAL A 172 -2.48 -0.35 -1.99
CA VAL A 172 -1.23 -0.72 -2.68
C VAL A 172 -0.66 0.43 -3.50
N LYS A 173 -1.51 1.34 -3.96
CA LYS A 173 -1.09 2.54 -4.70
C LYS A 173 -0.52 3.62 -3.79
N ALA A 174 -0.78 3.59 -2.47
CA ALA A 174 -0.13 4.48 -1.52
C ALA A 174 1.40 4.26 -1.50
N GLY A 175 1.86 3.00 -1.56
CA GLY A 175 3.29 2.70 -1.69
C GLY A 175 3.88 3.27 -2.98
N ILE A 176 3.21 3.06 -4.11
CA ILE A 176 3.63 3.61 -5.40
C ILE A 176 3.64 5.14 -5.38
N TYR A 177 2.62 5.77 -4.79
CA TYR A 177 2.56 7.23 -4.66
C TYR A 177 3.79 7.79 -3.93
N ILE A 178 4.19 7.19 -2.82
CA ILE A 178 5.40 7.60 -2.10
C ILE A 178 6.67 7.37 -2.96
N LEU A 179 6.78 6.24 -3.66
CA LEU A 179 7.93 6.00 -4.54
C LEU A 179 8.03 7.06 -5.64
N PHE A 180 6.92 7.46 -6.26
CA PHE A 180 6.94 8.54 -7.24
C PHE A 180 7.29 9.90 -6.62
N ARG A 181 6.82 10.17 -5.38
CA ARG A 181 7.23 11.37 -4.64
C ARG A 181 8.74 11.38 -4.35
N LEU A 182 9.34 10.23 -4.07
CA LEU A 182 10.77 10.06 -3.81
C LEU A 182 11.62 9.93 -5.09
N ALA A 183 11.01 9.73 -6.25
CA ALA A 183 11.71 9.49 -7.51
C ALA A 183 12.85 10.50 -7.80
N PRO A 184 12.66 11.82 -7.58
CA PRO A 184 13.74 12.80 -7.80
C PRO A 184 14.97 12.59 -6.93
N ALA A 185 14.80 11.98 -5.73
CA ALA A 185 15.90 11.68 -4.82
C ALA A 185 16.52 10.28 -5.05
N MET A 186 15.88 9.43 -5.85
CA MET A 186 16.32 8.06 -6.11
C MET A 186 17.12 7.90 -7.41
N GLY A 187 16.90 8.77 -8.38
CA GLY A 187 17.53 8.68 -9.70
C GLY A 187 19.06 8.58 -9.61
N GLY A 188 19.66 7.56 -10.24
CA GLY A 188 21.11 7.33 -10.24
C GLY A 188 21.69 6.85 -8.90
N THR A 189 20.89 6.68 -7.86
CA THR A 189 21.36 6.21 -6.54
C THR A 189 21.27 4.69 -6.41
N THR A 190 22.00 4.14 -5.41
CA THR A 190 21.88 2.71 -5.06
C THR A 190 20.45 2.33 -4.68
N THR A 191 19.73 3.21 -3.94
CA THR A 191 18.33 3.00 -3.58
C THR A 191 17.46 2.89 -4.82
N GLY A 192 17.62 3.81 -5.79
CA GLY A 192 16.89 3.75 -7.07
C GLY A 192 17.14 2.45 -7.83
N ASN A 193 18.40 2.01 -7.93
CA ASN A 193 18.75 0.75 -8.60
C ASN A 193 18.11 -0.47 -7.93
N VAL A 194 18.07 -0.52 -6.60
CA VAL A 194 17.38 -1.59 -5.85
C VAL A 194 15.86 -1.56 -6.14
N VAL A 195 15.25 -0.38 -6.12
CA VAL A 195 13.82 -0.21 -6.42
C VAL A 195 13.51 -0.64 -7.86
N VAL A 196 14.33 -0.29 -8.84
CA VAL A 196 14.22 -0.75 -10.24
C VAL A 196 14.27 -2.27 -10.32
N PHE A 197 15.27 -2.87 -9.68
CA PHE A 197 15.46 -4.32 -9.71
C PHE A 197 14.28 -5.05 -9.06
N VAL A 198 13.86 -4.65 -7.86
CA VAL A 198 12.73 -5.26 -7.15
C VAL A 198 11.44 -5.10 -7.94
N GLY A 199 11.19 -3.91 -8.51
CA GLY A 199 10.02 -3.64 -9.34
C GLY A 199 9.99 -4.47 -10.61
N GLY A 200 11.09 -4.49 -11.37
CA GLY A 200 11.22 -5.27 -12.61
C GLY A 200 11.12 -6.78 -12.37
N PHE A 201 11.77 -7.28 -11.32
CA PHE A 201 11.66 -8.68 -10.92
C PHE A 201 10.23 -9.05 -10.51
N THR A 202 9.55 -8.17 -9.73
CA THR A 202 8.15 -8.37 -9.34
C THR A 202 7.23 -8.37 -10.56
N PHE A 203 7.41 -7.43 -11.49
CA PHE A 203 6.66 -7.38 -12.74
C PHE A 203 6.72 -8.71 -13.50
N PHE A 204 7.93 -9.21 -13.73
CA PHE A 204 8.17 -10.44 -14.47
C PHE A 204 7.58 -11.66 -13.76
N MET A 205 7.93 -11.87 -12.49
CA MET A 205 7.49 -13.03 -11.71
C MET A 205 5.98 -13.05 -11.50
N ALA A 206 5.36 -11.91 -11.16
CA ALA A 206 3.92 -11.84 -10.95
C ALA A 206 3.13 -12.07 -12.25
N SER A 207 3.67 -11.64 -13.41
CA SER A 207 3.06 -11.93 -14.72
C SER A 207 3.01 -13.42 -15.00
N ILE A 208 4.10 -14.14 -14.74
CA ILE A 208 4.14 -15.61 -14.91
C ILE A 208 3.18 -16.29 -13.92
N MET A 209 3.18 -15.86 -12.65
CA MET A 209 2.29 -16.40 -11.64
C MET A 209 0.80 -16.17 -11.95
N ALA A 210 0.45 -15.08 -12.62
CA ALA A 210 -0.93 -14.80 -13.04
C ALA A 210 -1.47 -15.86 -14.00
N ILE A 211 -0.63 -16.36 -14.92
CA ILE A 211 -1.01 -17.37 -15.91
C ILE A 211 -1.36 -18.71 -15.26
N SER A 212 -0.72 -19.03 -14.13
CA SER A 212 -0.89 -20.31 -13.44
C SER A 212 -2.11 -20.36 -12.51
N GLN A 213 -2.86 -19.26 -12.36
CA GLN A 213 -3.99 -19.20 -11.43
C GLN A 213 -5.30 -19.63 -12.09
N SER A 214 -6.09 -20.45 -11.38
CA SER A 214 -7.45 -20.85 -11.79
C SER A 214 -8.55 -19.96 -11.17
N ASP A 215 -8.25 -19.20 -10.11
CA ASP A 215 -9.19 -18.31 -9.41
C ASP A 215 -9.09 -16.90 -10.00
N GLY A 216 -10.21 -16.37 -10.50
CA GLY A 216 -10.27 -15.03 -11.09
C GLY A 216 -9.80 -13.90 -10.16
N LYS A 217 -10.09 -13.97 -8.84
CA LYS A 217 -9.58 -12.99 -7.88
C LYS A 217 -8.05 -13.05 -7.76
N LYS A 218 -7.46 -14.25 -7.78
CA LYS A 218 -6.01 -14.44 -7.72
C LYS A 218 -5.34 -13.96 -9.00
N VAL A 219 -5.94 -14.22 -10.17
CA VAL A 219 -5.45 -13.69 -11.46
C VAL A 219 -5.38 -12.16 -11.40
N LEU A 220 -6.47 -11.51 -10.98
CA LEU A 220 -6.52 -10.04 -10.84
C LEU A 220 -5.50 -9.52 -9.83
N ALA A 221 -5.27 -10.23 -8.73
CA ALA A 221 -4.28 -9.84 -7.73
C ALA A 221 -2.85 -9.91 -8.28
N PHE A 222 -2.47 -10.99 -8.96
CA PHE A 222 -1.15 -11.09 -9.59
C PHE A 222 -0.97 -10.08 -10.72
N SER A 223 -2.00 -9.83 -11.52
CA SER A 223 -1.99 -8.77 -12.53
C SER A 223 -1.78 -7.39 -11.88
N THR A 224 -2.40 -7.13 -10.74
CA THR A 224 -2.19 -5.88 -9.99
C THR A 224 -0.75 -5.79 -9.48
N ILE A 225 -0.21 -6.85 -8.87
CA ILE A 225 1.18 -6.90 -8.38
C ILE A 225 2.16 -6.66 -9.53
N SER A 226 1.91 -7.27 -10.69
CA SER A 226 2.73 -7.09 -11.89
C SER A 226 2.76 -5.62 -12.34
N ASN A 227 1.59 -5.00 -12.51
CA ASN A 227 1.52 -3.59 -12.90
C ASN A 227 2.16 -2.65 -11.86
N LEU A 228 1.97 -2.92 -10.56
CA LEU A 228 2.65 -2.17 -9.50
C LEU A 228 4.16 -2.37 -9.55
N GLY A 229 4.64 -3.56 -9.94
CA GLY A 229 6.06 -3.84 -10.18
C GLY A 229 6.64 -2.97 -11.28
N LEU A 230 5.94 -2.85 -12.40
CA LEU A 230 6.34 -1.95 -13.49
C LEU A 230 6.39 -0.49 -13.03
N MET A 231 5.35 -0.02 -12.33
CA MET A 231 5.31 1.34 -11.78
C MET A 231 6.44 1.59 -10.77
N THR A 232 6.76 0.60 -9.93
CA THR A 232 7.89 0.64 -8.99
C THR A 232 9.22 0.77 -9.73
N ALA A 233 9.43 0.00 -10.78
CA ALA A 233 10.65 0.09 -11.59
C ALA A 233 10.77 1.48 -12.24
N CYS A 234 9.69 2.01 -12.80
CA CYS A 234 9.68 3.36 -13.36
C CYS A 234 10.03 4.44 -12.31
N ALA A 235 9.46 4.32 -11.09
CA ALA A 235 9.78 5.26 -10.01
C ALA A 235 11.26 5.22 -9.59
N GLY A 236 11.87 4.04 -9.59
CA GLY A 236 13.28 3.87 -9.24
C GLY A 236 14.27 4.43 -10.27
N VAL A 237 13.88 4.49 -11.55
CA VAL A 237 14.72 5.13 -12.60
C VAL A 237 14.96 6.61 -12.28
N GLY A 238 13.97 7.27 -11.69
CA GLY A 238 14.06 8.68 -11.28
C GLY A 238 14.41 9.59 -12.45
N SER A 239 13.43 10.22 -13.09
CA SER A 239 13.75 11.24 -14.09
C SER A 239 13.74 12.61 -13.45
N HIS A 240 14.75 13.42 -13.76
CA HIS A 240 14.79 14.85 -13.41
C HIS A 240 13.67 15.67 -14.10
N GLU A 241 12.95 15.08 -15.04
CA GLU A 241 11.98 15.77 -15.91
C GLU A 241 10.50 15.46 -15.59
N THR A 242 10.21 14.66 -14.56
CA THR A 242 8.81 14.28 -14.25
C THR A 242 8.39 14.76 -12.86
N VAL A 243 8.38 16.05 -12.66
CA VAL A 243 7.61 16.71 -11.59
C VAL A 243 6.69 17.77 -12.21
#